data_ad7ffc7408714eee971fb64068ea42d8
#
_entry.id   ad7ffc7408714eee971fb64068ea42d8
#
_cell.length_a   1.000
_cell.length_b   1.000
_cell.length_c   1.000
_cell.angle_alpha   90.00
_cell.angle_beta   90.00
_cell.angle_gamma   90.00
#
_symmetry.space_group_name_H-M   'P 1'
#
loop_
_entity.id
_entity.type
_entity.pdbx_description
1 polymer ?
#
loop_
_entity_poly.entity_id
_entity_poly.type
_entity_poly.pdbx_seq_one_letter_code
_entity_poly.pdbx_strand_id
1 'polypeptide(L)'
;MAYVSQQDKAKLAPEIKKVLSKYGMKGSISIRHHSTLVVTLQSGAIDFGEYTHGDGYIQVNVYHIERHYKGKAQAFLTELLAAMKGPDWFDKSDAMTDYFHISHYCDINVGKWNKPYFLQNTAKKAPKKPVQASKTIKVPARASISDAAEGVARMSNTERDKFVDDLIASYPNLADDLLTKFGFGLMDAEA
;
A
#
# COMPACT_ATOMS: atom_id res chain seq x y z
N MET A 1 -20.03 25.47 -7.52
CA MET A 1 -19.51 24.12 -7.80
C MET A 1 -18.02 24.11 -7.57
N ALA A 2 -17.50 23.06 -6.94
CA ALA A 2 -16.05 22.88 -6.75
C ALA A 2 -15.34 22.72 -8.11
N TYR A 3 -14.20 23.40 -8.29
CA TYR A 3 -13.41 23.28 -9.50
C TYR A 3 -11.91 23.49 -9.21
N VAL A 4 -11.06 22.66 -9.79
CA VAL A 4 -9.62 22.80 -9.74
C VAL A 4 -9.00 22.49 -11.10
N SER A 5 -8.24 23.43 -11.63
CA SER A 5 -7.55 23.31 -12.92
C SER A 5 -6.13 22.75 -12.77
N GLN A 6 -5.50 22.36 -13.89
CA GLN A 6 -4.09 22.00 -13.90
C GLN A 6 -3.18 23.17 -13.51
N GLN A 7 -3.61 24.40 -13.79
CA GLN A 7 -2.89 25.61 -13.39
C GLN A 7 -2.93 25.79 -11.86
N ASP A 8 -4.09 25.57 -11.23
CA ASP A 8 -4.23 25.64 -9.78
C ASP A 8 -3.39 24.56 -9.09
N LYS A 9 -3.42 23.33 -9.63
CA LYS A 9 -2.51 22.28 -9.16
C LYS A 9 -1.05 22.70 -9.27
N ALA A 10 -0.65 23.32 -10.38
CA ALA A 10 0.73 23.76 -10.56
C ALA A 10 1.15 24.86 -9.55
N LYS A 11 0.22 25.73 -9.16
CA LYS A 11 0.45 26.75 -8.12
C LYS A 11 0.60 26.13 -6.72
N LEU A 12 -0.23 25.13 -6.39
CA LEU A 12 -0.24 24.48 -5.07
C LEU A 12 0.87 23.42 -4.93
N ALA A 13 1.32 22.83 -6.02
CA ALA A 13 2.30 21.74 -6.01
C ALA A 13 3.63 22.08 -5.31
N PRO A 14 4.23 23.27 -5.40
CA PRO A 14 5.46 23.59 -4.70
C PRO A 14 5.33 23.50 -3.17
N GLU A 15 4.27 24.06 -2.61
CA GLU A 15 4.04 24.02 -1.16
C GLU A 15 3.72 22.61 -0.68
N ILE A 16 2.92 21.85 -1.42
CA ILE A 16 2.66 20.44 -1.12
C ILE A 16 3.98 19.64 -1.13
N LYS A 17 4.83 19.83 -2.14
CA LYS A 17 6.14 19.14 -2.23
C LYS A 17 7.07 19.55 -1.09
N LYS A 18 7.03 20.81 -0.67
CA LYS A 18 7.82 21.31 0.46
C LYS A 18 7.41 20.62 1.77
N VAL A 19 6.11 20.48 2.03
CA VAL A 19 5.61 19.73 3.19
C VAL A 19 6.02 18.26 3.10
N LEU A 20 5.84 17.61 1.94
CA LEU A 20 6.26 16.22 1.74
C LEU A 20 7.76 16.04 2.04
N SER A 21 8.61 16.94 1.53
CA SER A 21 10.07 16.90 1.75
C SER A 21 10.43 17.12 3.21
N LYS A 22 9.79 18.07 3.89
CA LYS A 22 9.99 18.36 5.31
C LYS A 22 9.81 17.12 6.19
N TYR A 23 8.82 16.29 5.87
CA TYR A 23 8.51 15.08 6.63
C TYR A 23 9.14 13.80 6.05
N GLY A 24 9.98 13.91 5.02
CA GLY A 24 10.59 12.76 4.37
C GLY A 24 9.61 11.84 3.66
N MET A 25 8.52 12.41 3.16
CA MET A 25 7.43 11.68 2.50
C MET A 25 7.58 11.76 0.98
N LYS A 26 7.17 10.68 0.30
CA LYS A 26 7.04 10.63 -1.15
C LYS A 26 5.58 10.42 -1.54
N GLY A 27 5.10 11.22 -2.48
CA GLY A 27 3.73 11.15 -2.94
C GLY A 27 3.56 11.71 -4.35
N SER A 28 2.39 11.54 -4.90
CA SER A 28 1.96 12.07 -6.19
C SER A 28 0.76 13.00 -6.02
N ILE A 29 0.69 14.03 -6.85
CA ILE A 29 -0.39 15.03 -6.84
C ILE A 29 -1.18 14.85 -8.14
N SER A 30 -2.48 14.65 -8.03
CA SER A 30 -3.38 14.47 -9.17
C SER A 30 -4.69 15.26 -8.97
N ILE A 31 -5.45 15.39 -10.04
CA ILE A 31 -6.80 15.94 -10.02
C ILE A 31 -7.77 14.84 -10.38
N ARG A 32 -8.87 14.74 -9.65
CA ARG A 32 -9.96 13.82 -9.92
C ARG A 32 -11.24 14.63 -10.20
N HIS A 33 -11.92 14.29 -11.29
CA HIS A 33 -13.19 14.88 -11.73
C HIS A 33 -13.19 16.42 -11.84
N HIS A 34 -12.02 17.05 -12.08
CA HIS A 34 -11.86 18.51 -12.12
C HIS A 34 -12.36 19.27 -10.88
N SER A 35 -12.66 18.58 -9.80
CA SER A 35 -13.19 19.16 -8.56
C SER A 35 -12.36 18.84 -7.32
N THR A 36 -11.55 17.78 -7.38
CA THR A 36 -10.81 17.26 -6.22
C THR A 36 -9.31 17.24 -6.48
N LEU A 37 -8.56 17.91 -5.62
CA LEU A 37 -7.10 17.78 -5.57
C LEU A 37 -6.76 16.55 -4.70
N VAL A 38 -6.03 15.60 -5.27
CA VAL A 38 -5.69 14.33 -4.63
C VAL A 38 -4.19 14.24 -4.41
N VAL A 39 -3.77 13.98 -3.18
CA VAL A 39 -2.40 13.63 -2.84
C VAL A 39 -2.37 12.17 -2.42
N THR A 40 -1.57 11.36 -3.14
CA THR A 40 -1.38 9.95 -2.80
C THR A 40 0.04 9.74 -2.27
N LEU A 41 0.15 9.37 -1.00
CA LEU A 41 1.40 9.05 -0.33
C LEU A 41 1.84 7.64 -0.75
N GLN A 42 3.08 7.50 -1.19
CA GLN A 42 3.63 6.24 -1.67
C GLN A 42 4.59 5.60 -0.67
N SER A 43 5.42 6.43 -0.04
CA SER A 43 6.37 5.98 0.97
C SER A 43 6.81 7.15 1.85
N GLY A 44 7.31 6.84 3.04
CA GLY A 44 7.87 7.85 3.94
C GLY A 44 8.20 7.31 5.32
N ALA A 45 8.61 8.23 6.20
CA ALA A 45 9.08 7.90 7.55
C ALA A 45 7.96 7.90 8.61
N ILE A 46 6.74 8.27 8.23
CA ILE A 46 5.60 8.37 9.15
C ILE A 46 4.79 7.09 9.10
N ASP A 47 4.55 6.50 10.27
CA ASP A 47 3.61 5.41 10.46
C ASP A 47 2.21 5.97 10.69
N PHE A 48 1.24 5.51 9.91
CA PHE A 48 -0.17 5.89 10.03
C PHE A 48 -0.99 4.92 10.89
N GLY A 49 -0.31 3.99 11.59
CA GLY A 49 -0.92 3.08 12.55
C GLY A 49 -1.60 1.86 11.91
N GLU A 50 -2.45 1.20 12.70
CA GLU A 50 -3.07 -0.08 12.38
C GLU A 50 -3.90 -0.09 11.08
N TYR A 51 -4.29 1.07 10.61
CA TYR A 51 -5.04 1.23 9.37
C TYR A 51 -4.24 0.89 8.11
N THR A 52 -2.89 0.78 8.22
CA THR A 52 -2.03 0.31 7.12
C THR A 52 -1.86 -1.21 7.10
N HIS A 53 -2.30 -1.91 8.15
CA HIS A 53 -2.19 -3.36 8.28
C HIS A 53 -3.43 -4.04 7.70
N GLY A 54 -3.33 -4.52 6.49
CA GLY A 54 -4.37 -5.18 5.73
C GLY A 54 -4.19 -4.88 4.26
N ASP A 55 -5.01 -4.02 3.71
CA ASP A 55 -4.96 -3.67 2.28
C ASP A 55 -3.86 -2.66 1.93
N GLY A 56 -3.13 -2.12 2.92
CA GLY A 56 -2.05 -1.14 2.72
C GLY A 56 -2.52 0.18 2.10
N TYR A 57 -3.80 0.46 2.16
CA TYR A 57 -4.44 1.64 1.59
C TYR A 57 -5.42 2.28 2.57
N ILE A 58 -5.27 3.60 2.78
CA ILE A 58 -6.18 4.39 3.61
C ILE A 58 -6.59 5.64 2.85
N GLN A 59 -7.87 5.92 2.82
CA GLN A 59 -8.37 7.24 2.47
C GLN A 59 -8.52 8.04 3.77
N VAL A 60 -7.72 9.10 3.92
CA VAL A 60 -7.72 9.92 5.13
C VAL A 60 -9.00 10.76 5.17
N ASN A 61 -9.73 10.66 6.28
CA ASN A 61 -10.83 11.60 6.53
C ASN A 61 -10.26 12.95 6.93
N VAL A 62 -10.23 13.89 5.97
CA VAL A 62 -9.64 15.23 6.15
C VAL A 62 -10.39 16.11 7.16
N TYR A 63 -11.62 15.77 7.51
CA TYR A 63 -12.44 16.51 8.48
C TYR A 63 -12.17 16.05 9.93
N HIS A 64 -11.59 14.89 10.12
CA HIS A 64 -11.38 14.27 11.43
C HIS A 64 -9.94 13.81 11.65
N ILE A 65 -8.96 14.53 11.10
CA ILE A 65 -7.54 14.19 11.25
C ILE A 65 -7.15 14.12 12.73
N GLU A 66 -7.57 15.08 13.55
CA GLU A 66 -7.24 15.15 14.98
C GLU A 66 -7.80 13.97 15.79
N ARG A 67 -8.94 13.44 15.35
CA ARG A 67 -9.59 12.32 16.01
C ARG A 67 -8.90 10.98 15.72
N HIS A 68 -8.45 10.81 14.47
CA HIS A 68 -7.92 9.53 13.98
C HIS A 68 -6.40 9.43 14.07
N TYR A 69 -5.68 10.53 14.02
CA TYR A 69 -4.22 10.56 14.00
C TYR A 69 -3.66 11.35 15.17
N LYS A 70 -2.47 10.94 15.66
CA LYS A 70 -1.79 11.61 16.78
C LYS A 70 -0.33 11.89 16.43
N GLY A 71 0.28 12.84 17.14
CA GLY A 71 1.70 13.14 17.06
C GLY A 71 2.16 13.57 15.68
N LYS A 72 3.19 12.93 15.14
CA LYS A 72 3.80 13.32 13.85
C LYS A 72 2.86 13.12 12.66
N ALA A 73 2.03 12.08 12.69
CA ALA A 73 1.08 11.81 11.62
C ALA A 73 0.00 12.89 11.55
N GLN A 74 -0.55 13.30 12.70
CA GLN A 74 -1.51 14.39 12.79
C GLN A 74 -0.92 15.72 12.28
N ALA A 75 0.28 16.10 12.80
CA ALA A 75 0.94 17.34 12.39
C ALA A 75 1.22 17.38 10.88
N PHE A 76 1.72 16.29 10.33
CA PHE A 76 1.95 16.16 8.90
C PHE A 76 0.67 16.29 8.07
N LEU A 77 -0.38 15.56 8.41
CA LEU A 77 -1.63 15.57 7.66
C LEU A 77 -2.33 16.94 7.73
N THR A 78 -2.29 17.61 8.87
CA THR A 78 -2.83 18.97 9.03
C THR A 78 -2.07 19.98 8.18
N GLU A 79 -0.72 19.93 8.20
CA GLU A 79 0.10 20.83 7.38
C GLU A 79 -0.04 20.53 5.88
N LEU A 80 -0.16 19.27 5.52
CA LEU A 80 -0.41 18.86 4.13
C LEU A 80 -1.76 19.36 3.65
N LEU A 81 -2.81 19.21 4.44
CA LEU A 81 -4.15 19.70 4.12
C LEU A 81 -4.16 21.23 3.94
N ALA A 82 -3.46 21.97 4.82
CA ALA A 82 -3.31 23.41 4.69
C ALA A 82 -2.61 23.80 3.38
N ALA A 83 -1.54 23.09 2.99
CA ALA A 83 -0.84 23.31 1.72
C ALA A 83 -1.72 22.95 0.50
N MET A 84 -2.59 21.96 0.61
CA MET A 84 -3.53 21.58 -0.45
C MET A 84 -4.65 22.61 -0.63
N LYS A 85 -5.12 23.19 0.45
CA LYS A 85 -6.10 24.28 0.42
C LYS A 85 -5.50 25.55 -0.19
N GLY A 86 -4.28 25.90 0.21
CA GLY A 86 -3.65 27.14 -0.24
C GLY A 86 -4.34 28.41 0.30
N PRO A 87 -3.81 29.60 -0.04
CA PRO A 87 -4.32 30.88 0.52
C PRO A 87 -5.70 31.27 -0.02
N ASP A 88 -6.03 30.87 -1.23
CA ASP A 88 -7.26 31.30 -1.92
C ASP A 88 -8.44 30.29 -1.73
N TRP A 89 -8.24 29.27 -0.88
CA TRP A 89 -9.27 28.27 -0.65
C TRP A 89 -10.42 28.84 0.20
N PHE A 90 -11.63 28.54 -0.21
CA PHE A 90 -12.83 28.93 0.54
C PHE A 90 -13.85 27.78 0.57
N ASP A 91 -14.66 27.80 1.61
CA ASP A 91 -15.88 27.00 1.74
C ASP A 91 -16.98 27.93 2.22
N LYS A 92 -17.95 28.18 1.35
CA LYS A 92 -19.14 29.00 1.59
C LYS A 92 -20.39 28.15 1.47
N SER A 93 -20.26 26.85 1.78
CA SER A 93 -21.39 25.94 1.75
C SER A 93 -22.33 26.21 2.90
N ASP A 94 -23.63 26.16 2.62
CA ASP A 94 -24.70 26.28 3.61
C ASP A 94 -25.53 25.00 3.60
N ALA A 95 -25.41 24.23 4.66
CA ALA A 95 -26.10 22.95 4.81
C ALA A 95 -27.63 23.12 4.99
N MET A 96 -28.09 24.30 5.42
CA MET A 96 -29.53 24.57 5.62
C MET A 96 -30.28 24.77 4.31
N THR A 97 -29.55 25.25 3.29
CA THR A 97 -30.15 25.57 1.98
C THR A 97 -29.65 24.62 0.87
N ASP A 98 -28.95 23.56 1.21
CA ASP A 98 -28.30 22.62 0.27
C ASP A 98 -27.39 23.34 -0.76
N TYR A 99 -26.90 24.52 -0.41
CA TYR A 99 -25.98 25.27 -1.26
C TYR A 99 -24.54 24.93 -0.98
N PHE A 100 -23.92 24.19 -1.88
CA PHE A 100 -22.52 23.77 -1.77
C PHE A 100 -21.64 24.64 -2.66
N HIS A 101 -20.90 25.58 -2.03
CA HIS A 101 -19.98 26.48 -2.72
C HIS A 101 -18.59 26.40 -2.08
N ILE A 102 -17.80 25.46 -2.54
CA ILE A 102 -16.43 25.22 -2.11
C ILE A 102 -15.49 25.43 -3.30
N SER A 103 -14.27 25.92 -3.04
CA SER A 103 -13.22 26.11 -4.03
C SER A 103 -12.89 24.80 -4.74
N HIS A 104 -12.38 23.84 -4.00
CA HIS A 104 -12.11 22.47 -4.43
C HIS A 104 -12.07 21.54 -3.24
N TYR A 105 -12.27 20.25 -3.49
CA TYR A 105 -12.14 19.20 -2.48
C TYR A 105 -10.67 18.76 -2.37
N CYS A 106 -10.27 18.38 -1.15
CA CYS A 106 -8.96 17.81 -0.86
C CYS A 106 -9.12 16.35 -0.46
N ASP A 107 -8.33 15.48 -1.08
CA ASP A 107 -8.33 14.05 -0.80
C ASP A 107 -6.89 13.57 -0.57
N ILE A 108 -6.66 12.93 0.57
CA ILE A 108 -5.35 12.41 0.95
C ILE A 108 -5.46 10.89 1.06
N ASN A 109 -4.65 10.20 0.27
CA ASN A 109 -4.61 8.75 0.26
C ASN A 109 -3.24 8.25 0.73
N VAL A 110 -3.20 7.33 1.67
CA VAL A 110 -2.01 6.61 2.08
C VAL A 110 -1.98 5.29 1.34
N GLY A 111 -1.07 5.16 0.37
CA GLY A 111 -1.05 4.02 -0.55
C GLY A 111 -2.11 4.08 -1.65
N LYS A 112 -2.24 2.98 -2.35
CA LYS A 112 -3.31 2.68 -3.33
C LYS A 112 -3.69 1.22 -3.17
N TRP A 113 -4.88 0.84 -3.63
CA TRP A 113 -5.39 -0.53 -3.61
C TRP A 113 -4.35 -1.60 -4.06
N ASN A 114 -3.66 -1.36 -5.16
CA ASN A 114 -2.66 -2.29 -5.73
C ASN A 114 -1.20 -1.88 -5.46
N LYS A 115 -0.97 -0.80 -4.71
CA LYS A 115 0.35 -0.28 -4.33
C LYS A 115 0.29 0.26 -2.91
N PRO A 116 0.48 -0.60 -1.91
CA PRO A 116 0.42 -0.20 -0.51
C PRO A 116 1.46 0.87 -0.19
N TYR A 117 1.20 1.64 0.87
CA TYR A 117 2.15 2.59 1.40
C TYR A 117 3.36 1.86 1.97
N PHE A 118 4.55 2.36 1.64
CA PHE A 118 5.81 1.78 2.12
C PHE A 118 6.42 2.63 3.23
N LEU A 119 6.44 2.11 4.46
CA LEU A 119 7.09 2.75 5.60
C LEU A 119 8.61 2.66 5.45
N GLN A 120 9.28 3.81 5.25
CA GLN A 120 10.73 3.89 5.28
C GLN A 120 11.19 4.01 6.73
N ASN A 121 11.60 2.91 7.31
CA ASN A 121 12.18 2.93 8.64
C ASN A 121 13.48 3.75 8.62
N THR A 122 13.49 4.95 9.18
CA THR A 122 14.66 5.82 9.27
C THR A 122 15.68 5.38 10.34
N ALA A 123 15.45 4.21 10.95
CA ALA A 123 16.44 3.56 11.77
C ALA A 123 17.58 3.06 10.88
N LYS A 124 18.65 3.87 10.79
CA LYS A 124 19.97 3.55 10.22
C LYS A 124 19.88 2.73 8.95
N LYS A 125 20.22 3.38 7.83
CA LYS A 125 20.72 2.75 6.62
C LYS A 125 21.74 1.67 7.00
N ALA A 126 21.26 0.50 7.41
CA ALA A 126 22.08 -0.68 7.35
C ALA A 126 22.50 -0.77 5.87
N PRO A 127 23.79 -0.98 5.58
CA PRO A 127 24.20 -1.15 4.21
C PRO A 127 23.26 -2.19 3.65
N LYS A 128 22.60 -1.87 2.52
CA LYS A 128 21.94 -2.87 1.70
C LYS A 128 22.99 -3.98 1.57
N LYS A 129 22.88 -5.04 2.38
CA LYS A 129 23.41 -6.30 1.90
C LYS A 129 22.83 -6.38 0.50
N PRO A 130 23.67 -6.56 -0.53
CA PRO A 130 23.13 -6.85 -1.82
C PRO A 130 22.14 -7.97 -1.50
N VAL A 131 20.84 -7.72 -1.79
CA VAL A 131 19.92 -8.81 -1.99
C VAL A 131 20.72 -9.65 -2.94
N GLN A 132 21.30 -10.75 -2.43
CA GLN A 132 21.81 -11.77 -3.31
C GLN A 132 20.60 -11.97 -4.20
N ALA A 133 20.75 -11.49 -5.43
CA ALA A 133 19.78 -11.77 -6.46
C ALA A 133 19.52 -13.25 -6.20
N SER A 134 18.32 -13.53 -5.66
CA SER A 134 17.87 -14.90 -5.56
C SER A 134 18.19 -15.37 -6.95
N LYS A 135 19.13 -16.31 -7.06
CA LYS A 135 19.47 -16.89 -8.33
C LYS A 135 18.12 -17.10 -8.95
N THR A 136 17.80 -16.25 -9.91
CA THR A 136 16.62 -16.44 -10.72
C THR A 136 16.91 -17.79 -11.30
N ILE A 137 16.31 -18.81 -10.71
CA ILE A 137 16.26 -20.12 -11.33
C ILE A 137 15.59 -19.77 -12.62
N LYS A 138 16.36 -19.68 -13.70
CA LYS A 138 15.81 -19.59 -15.04
C LYS A 138 15.05 -20.89 -15.19
N VAL A 139 13.80 -20.87 -14.75
CA VAL A 139 12.86 -21.91 -15.08
C VAL A 139 12.80 -21.83 -16.61
N PRO A 140 13.29 -22.82 -17.33
CA PRO A 140 13.21 -22.82 -18.78
C PRO A 140 11.73 -22.63 -19.10
N ALA A 141 11.42 -21.76 -20.04
CA ALA A 141 10.06 -21.30 -20.37
C ALA A 141 9.07 -22.44 -20.77
N ARG A 142 9.45 -23.69 -20.60
CA ARG A 142 8.67 -24.92 -20.83
C ARG A 142 9.13 -26.05 -19.91
N ALA A 143 9.32 -25.80 -18.60
CA ALA A 143 9.38 -26.93 -17.67
C ALA A 143 7.97 -27.55 -17.64
N SER A 144 7.82 -28.75 -18.17
CA SER A 144 6.56 -29.49 -18.06
C SER A 144 6.39 -29.97 -16.61
N ILE A 145 5.14 -30.24 -16.20
CA ILE A 145 4.88 -30.82 -14.88
C ILE A 145 5.67 -32.14 -14.71
N SER A 146 5.94 -32.89 -15.80
CA SER A 146 6.76 -34.07 -15.79
C SER A 146 8.23 -33.79 -15.41
N ASP A 147 8.82 -32.68 -15.87
CA ASP A 147 10.20 -32.33 -15.54
C ASP A 147 10.34 -31.97 -14.05
N ALA A 148 9.35 -31.31 -13.47
CA ALA A 148 9.29 -31.03 -12.05
C ALA A 148 9.12 -32.32 -11.22
N ALA A 149 8.26 -33.22 -11.64
CA ALA A 149 8.06 -34.51 -10.99
C ALA A 149 9.32 -35.38 -11.01
N GLU A 150 10.05 -35.43 -12.14
CA GLU A 150 11.32 -36.10 -12.23
C GLU A 150 12.40 -35.47 -11.33
N GLY A 151 12.40 -34.15 -11.18
CA GLY A 151 13.28 -33.44 -10.27
C GLY A 151 13.08 -33.89 -8.82
N VAL A 152 11.83 -33.94 -8.37
CA VAL A 152 11.47 -34.43 -7.03
C VAL A 152 11.75 -35.91 -6.84
N ALA A 153 11.54 -36.72 -7.88
CA ALA A 153 11.82 -38.17 -7.83
C ALA A 153 13.30 -38.51 -7.66
N ARG A 154 14.19 -37.62 -8.11
CA ARG A 154 15.66 -37.79 -7.98
C ARG A 154 16.21 -37.28 -6.65
N MET A 155 15.43 -36.61 -5.83
CA MET A 155 15.84 -36.16 -4.51
C MET A 155 15.97 -37.35 -3.54
N SER A 156 16.90 -37.29 -2.64
CA SER A 156 16.97 -38.21 -1.49
C SER A 156 15.79 -37.97 -0.56
N ASN A 157 15.44 -38.93 0.29
CA ASN A 157 14.34 -38.79 1.22
C ASN A 157 14.48 -37.53 2.11
N THR A 158 15.68 -37.28 2.61
CA THR A 158 15.99 -36.11 3.45
C THR A 158 15.86 -34.78 2.72
N GLU A 159 16.17 -34.72 1.44
CA GLU A 159 16.01 -33.53 0.62
C GLU A 159 14.52 -33.28 0.29
N ARG A 160 13.77 -34.36 0.09
CA ARG A 160 12.33 -34.31 -0.11
C ARG A 160 11.60 -33.79 1.11
N ASP A 161 11.93 -34.32 2.29
CA ASP A 161 11.31 -33.89 3.55
C ASP A 161 11.56 -32.40 3.78
N LYS A 162 12.82 -31.95 3.61
CA LYS A 162 13.16 -30.53 3.73
C LYS A 162 12.44 -29.67 2.71
N PHE A 163 12.31 -30.13 1.46
CA PHE A 163 11.57 -29.42 0.41
C PHE A 163 10.09 -29.25 0.75
N VAL A 164 9.48 -30.32 1.31
CA VAL A 164 8.07 -30.29 1.74
C VAL A 164 7.90 -29.34 2.93
N ASP A 165 8.81 -29.37 3.92
CA ASP A 165 8.77 -28.46 5.06
C ASP A 165 8.92 -27.00 4.63
N ASP A 166 9.86 -26.68 3.74
CA ASP A 166 10.05 -25.33 3.19
C ASP A 166 8.83 -24.88 2.37
N LEU A 167 8.18 -25.81 1.66
CA LEU A 167 6.96 -25.52 0.90
C LEU A 167 5.78 -25.19 1.81
N ILE A 168 5.55 -26.01 2.85
CA ILE A 168 4.49 -25.80 3.84
C ILE A 168 4.73 -24.49 4.61
N ALA A 169 5.97 -24.21 4.99
CA ALA A 169 6.32 -22.96 5.67
C ALA A 169 6.08 -21.72 4.80
N SER A 170 6.28 -21.85 3.47
CA SER A 170 6.07 -20.75 2.52
C SER A 170 4.59 -20.56 2.13
N TYR A 171 3.80 -21.63 2.20
CA TYR A 171 2.40 -21.65 1.78
C TYR A 171 1.55 -22.44 2.79
N PRO A 172 1.23 -21.87 3.96
CA PRO A 172 0.55 -22.59 5.05
C PRO A 172 -0.81 -23.17 4.68
N ASN A 173 -1.49 -22.58 3.69
CA ASN A 173 -2.78 -23.07 3.22
C ASN A 173 -2.68 -24.12 2.09
N LEU A 174 -1.46 -24.43 1.63
CA LEU A 174 -1.25 -25.34 0.50
C LEU A 174 -1.70 -26.77 0.81
N ALA A 175 -1.49 -27.21 2.06
CA ALA A 175 -1.91 -28.54 2.50
C ALA A 175 -3.44 -28.70 2.43
N ASP A 176 -4.17 -27.69 2.93
CA ASP A 176 -5.64 -27.69 2.92
C ASP A 176 -6.19 -27.60 1.49
N ASP A 177 -5.57 -26.78 0.64
CA ASP A 177 -5.93 -26.65 -0.77
C ASP A 177 -5.70 -27.94 -1.55
N LEU A 178 -4.60 -28.66 -1.28
CA LEU A 178 -4.30 -29.95 -1.92
C LEU A 178 -5.26 -31.05 -1.45
N LEU A 179 -5.55 -31.12 -0.15
CA LEU A 179 -6.52 -32.06 0.41
C LEU A 179 -7.92 -31.84 -0.19
N THR A 180 -8.32 -30.58 -0.33
CA THR A 180 -9.64 -30.22 -0.88
C THR A 180 -9.74 -30.53 -2.37
N LYS A 181 -8.68 -30.26 -3.16
CA LYS A 181 -8.71 -30.44 -4.61
C LYS A 181 -8.50 -31.89 -5.07
N PHE A 182 -7.68 -32.66 -4.35
CA PHE A 182 -7.33 -34.02 -4.77
C PHE A 182 -8.10 -35.11 -4.04
N GLY A 183 -9.04 -34.74 -3.17
CA GLY A 183 -9.99 -35.69 -2.57
C GLY A 183 -9.35 -36.81 -1.77
N PHE A 184 -8.17 -36.55 -1.15
CA PHE A 184 -7.63 -37.43 -0.13
C PHE A 184 -8.49 -37.29 1.12
N GLY A 185 -9.72 -37.81 1.07
CA GLY A 185 -10.50 -38.03 2.25
C GLY A 185 -9.68 -38.89 3.20
N LEU A 186 -9.57 -38.48 4.44
CA LEU A 186 -9.14 -39.32 5.54
C LEU A 186 -9.93 -40.64 5.42
N MET A 187 -9.26 -41.69 5.02
CA MET A 187 -9.80 -43.04 5.25
C MET A 187 -9.84 -43.19 6.75
N ASP A 188 -11.03 -43.15 7.30
CA ASP A 188 -11.29 -43.47 8.67
C ASP A 188 -10.63 -44.83 8.98
N ALA A 189 -9.62 -44.81 9.82
CA ALA A 189 -9.08 -46.04 10.39
C ALA A 189 -10.05 -46.48 11.51
N GLU A 190 -11.14 -47.13 11.11
CA GLU A 190 -11.87 -47.98 11.99
C GLU A 190 -11.38 -49.44 11.77
N ALA A 191 -10.72 -49.96 12.81
CA ALA A 191 -10.86 -51.34 13.32
C ALA A 191 -9.88 -51.53 14.49
#